data_7fec4e29c5d141ce0fc237b0644369bb
#
_entry.id   7fec4e29c5d141ce0fc237b0644369bb
#
_cell.length_a   1.000
_cell.length_b   1.000
_cell.length_c   1.000
_cell.angle_alpha   90.00
_cell.angle_beta   90.00
_cell.angle_gamma   90.00
#
_symmetry.space_group_name_H-M   'P 1'
#
loop_
_entity.id
_entity.type
_entity.pdbx_description
1 polymer ?
#
loop_
_entity_poly.entity_id
_entity_poly.type
_entity_poly.pdbx_seq_one_letter_code
_entity_poly.pdbx_strand_id
1 'polypeptide(L)'
;KGDIGDIIQCHCQRCRKSNGTAFATNAPINSADFKITQGEDLVKKFAVNGVYRWFCSECGSPLISSRDAQPKLYRLRIGTLDTPLDQKPTMHIFAASKAEWESICDDLPQYDERP
;
A
#
# COMPACT_ATOMS: atom_id res chain seq x y z
N LYS A 1 11.32 -9.93 8.21
CA LYS A 1 12.62 -9.26 8.29
C LYS A 1 13.10 -8.88 6.91
N GLY A 2 13.78 -7.80 6.79
CA GLY A 2 14.24 -7.24 5.53
C GLY A 2 13.97 -5.76 5.52
N ASP A 3 14.40 -5.12 4.45
CA ASP A 3 14.27 -3.67 4.32
C ASP A 3 12.92 -3.30 3.72
N ILE A 4 12.39 -2.19 4.22
CA ILE A 4 11.22 -1.55 3.64
C ILE A 4 11.73 -0.39 2.79
N GLY A 5 11.29 -0.31 1.54
CA GLY A 5 11.64 0.82 0.68
C GLY A 5 10.93 2.11 1.10
N ASP A 6 11.01 3.12 0.27
CA ASP A 6 10.40 4.42 0.57
C ASP A 6 8.90 4.30 0.79
N ILE A 7 8.40 4.90 1.86
CA ILE A 7 6.98 4.94 2.14
C ILE A 7 6.37 6.04 1.27
N ILE A 8 5.37 5.68 0.49
CA ILE A 8 4.68 6.61 -0.40
C ILE A 8 3.21 6.71 -0.03
N GLN A 9 2.60 7.83 -0.36
CA GLN A 9 1.16 8.04 -0.23
C GLN A 9 0.57 8.11 -1.63
N CYS A 10 -0.22 7.11 -2.00
CA CYS A 10 -0.77 6.97 -3.35
C CYS A 10 -2.22 7.45 -3.38
N HIS A 11 -2.49 8.48 -4.16
CA HIS A 11 -3.80 9.12 -4.27
C HIS A 11 -4.64 8.58 -5.43
N CYS A 12 -4.22 7.52 -6.12
CA CYS A 12 -4.99 6.99 -7.24
C CYS A 12 -6.34 6.48 -6.77
N GLN A 13 -7.30 6.49 -7.68
CA GLN A 13 -8.67 6.09 -7.37
C GLN A 13 -8.76 4.65 -6.85
N ARG A 14 -7.96 3.74 -7.41
CA ARG A 14 -7.94 2.35 -6.95
C ARG A 14 -7.48 2.22 -5.51
N CYS A 15 -6.44 2.96 -5.14
CA CYS A 15 -5.93 2.95 -3.77
C CYS A 15 -6.95 3.54 -2.81
N ARG A 16 -7.59 4.64 -3.19
CA ARG A 16 -8.64 5.24 -2.37
C ARG A 16 -9.78 4.27 -2.13
N LYS A 17 -10.26 3.63 -3.19
CA LYS A 17 -11.41 2.72 -3.08
C LYS A 17 -11.08 1.45 -2.32
N SER A 18 -9.88 0.91 -2.51
CA SER A 18 -9.51 -0.32 -1.84
C SER A 18 -9.25 -0.14 -0.35
N ASN A 19 -8.90 1.06 0.09
CA ASN A 19 -8.63 1.35 1.50
C ASN A 19 -9.74 2.17 2.17
N GLY A 20 -10.61 2.82 1.39
CA GLY A 20 -11.65 3.69 1.95
C GLY A 20 -11.07 4.94 2.58
N THR A 21 -9.97 5.46 2.04
CA THR A 21 -9.24 6.60 2.60
C THR A 21 -8.87 7.58 1.51
N ALA A 22 -8.30 8.73 1.88
CA ALA A 22 -7.83 9.73 0.93
C ALA A 22 -6.70 9.19 0.04
N PHE A 23 -5.87 8.31 0.59
CA PHE A 23 -4.74 7.72 -0.10
C PHE A 23 -4.33 6.42 0.61
N ALA A 24 -3.55 5.59 -0.07
CA ALA A 24 -2.95 4.42 0.54
C ALA A 24 -1.50 4.76 0.91
N THR A 25 -1.09 4.35 2.11
CA THR A 25 0.28 4.52 2.58
C THR A 25 0.99 3.19 2.42
N ASN A 26 1.88 3.10 1.46
CA ASN A 26 2.51 1.86 1.03
C ASN A 26 4.02 1.96 1.03
N ALA A 27 4.67 0.81 1.20
CA ALA A 27 6.11 0.72 0.97
C ALA A 27 6.41 -0.57 0.20
N PRO A 28 7.35 -0.53 -0.75
CA PRO A 28 7.76 -1.74 -1.44
C PRO A 28 8.62 -2.62 -0.53
N ILE A 29 8.39 -3.91 -0.59
CA ILE A 29 9.20 -4.91 0.11
C ILE A 29 9.51 -6.05 -0.87
N ASN A 30 10.58 -6.78 -0.60
CA ASN A 30 10.88 -7.99 -1.35
C ASN A 30 9.89 -9.08 -0.92
N SER A 31 9.24 -9.73 -1.89
CA SER A 31 8.26 -10.77 -1.58
C SER A 31 8.86 -11.93 -0.79
N ALA A 32 10.15 -12.21 -0.95
CA ALA A 32 10.84 -13.26 -0.20
C ALA A 32 10.94 -12.95 1.30
N ASP A 33 10.81 -11.68 1.67
CA ASP A 33 10.89 -11.25 3.08
C ASP A 33 9.52 -11.23 3.76
N PHE A 34 8.47 -11.48 3.01
CA PHE A 34 7.11 -11.44 3.56
C PHE A 34 6.64 -12.83 3.94
N LYS A 35 6.11 -12.95 5.15
CA LYS A 35 5.57 -14.21 5.65
C LYS A 35 4.39 -13.92 6.57
N ILE A 36 3.29 -14.64 6.36
CA ILE A 36 2.15 -14.59 7.26
C ILE A 36 2.40 -15.64 8.33
N THR A 37 2.59 -15.20 9.57
CA THR A 37 2.94 -16.09 10.68
C THR A 37 1.73 -16.61 11.43
N GLN A 38 0.57 -15.97 11.27
CA GLN A 38 -0.65 -16.35 11.97
C GLN A 38 -1.86 -15.94 11.12
N GLY A 39 -2.86 -16.82 11.04
CA GLY A 39 -4.10 -16.51 10.35
C GLY A 39 -4.03 -16.54 8.84
N GLU A 40 -3.10 -17.29 8.26
CA GLU A 40 -2.93 -17.37 6.81
C GLU A 40 -4.22 -17.82 6.11
N ASP A 41 -4.98 -18.71 6.72
CA ASP A 41 -6.23 -19.22 6.18
C ASP A 41 -7.34 -18.17 6.12
N LEU A 42 -7.18 -17.05 6.83
CA LEU A 42 -8.14 -15.94 6.82
C LEU A 42 -7.83 -14.92 5.72
N VAL A 43 -6.68 -15.01 5.09
CA VAL A 43 -6.26 -14.03 4.08
C VAL A 43 -6.90 -14.39 2.74
N LYS A 44 -7.53 -13.40 2.11
CA LYS A 44 -8.10 -13.52 0.77
C LYS A 44 -7.45 -12.53 -0.17
N LYS A 45 -7.54 -12.82 -1.46
CA LYS A 45 -7.00 -11.97 -2.52
C LYS A 45 -8.12 -11.54 -3.44
N PHE A 46 -8.26 -10.25 -3.65
CA PHE A 46 -9.13 -9.71 -4.68
C PHE A 46 -8.29 -9.41 -5.90
N ALA A 47 -8.60 -10.06 -7.03
CA ALA A 47 -7.78 -9.99 -8.23
C ALA A 47 -8.49 -9.22 -9.34
N VAL A 48 -7.79 -8.26 -9.95
CA VAL A 48 -8.26 -7.54 -11.14
C VAL A 48 -7.07 -7.33 -12.05
N ASN A 49 -7.13 -7.89 -13.26
CA ASN A 49 -6.12 -7.67 -14.31
C ASN A 49 -4.68 -7.89 -13.83
N GLY A 50 -4.44 -8.97 -13.10
CA GLY A 50 -3.09 -9.32 -12.64
C GLY A 50 -2.61 -8.51 -11.44
N VAL A 51 -3.47 -7.75 -10.82
CA VAL A 51 -3.20 -7.03 -9.57
C VAL A 51 -4.00 -7.70 -8.47
N TYR A 52 -3.33 -8.04 -7.38
CA TYR A 52 -3.96 -8.74 -6.26
C TYR A 52 -3.89 -7.87 -5.03
N ARG A 53 -5.01 -7.77 -4.31
CA ARG A 53 -5.11 -7.06 -3.04
C ARG A 53 -5.43 -8.08 -1.98
N TRP A 54 -4.48 -8.25 -1.05
CA TRP A 54 -4.59 -9.25 0.01
C TRP A 54 -5.19 -8.57 1.23
N PHE A 55 -6.19 -9.20 1.80
CA PHE A 55 -6.86 -8.64 2.97
C PHE A 55 -7.32 -9.74 3.92
N CYS A 56 -7.54 -9.37 5.18
CA CYS A 56 -8.08 -10.29 6.18
C CYS A 56 -9.58 -10.46 5.94
N SER A 57 -10.04 -11.69 5.76
CA SER A 57 -11.47 -11.96 5.52
C SER A 57 -12.33 -11.77 6.77
N GLU A 58 -11.73 -11.73 7.95
CA GLU A 58 -12.46 -11.54 9.21
C GLU A 58 -12.74 -10.07 9.50
N CYS A 59 -11.77 -9.20 9.30
CA CYS A 59 -11.90 -7.79 9.64
C CYS A 59 -11.79 -6.85 8.45
N GLY A 60 -11.46 -7.36 7.26
CA GLY A 60 -11.32 -6.55 6.06
C GLY A 60 -10.03 -5.76 5.95
N SER A 61 -9.12 -5.88 6.91
CA SER A 61 -7.89 -5.10 6.91
C SER A 61 -7.05 -5.37 5.66
N PRO A 62 -6.71 -4.35 4.85
CA PRO A 62 -5.84 -4.54 3.70
C PRO A 62 -4.39 -4.75 4.17
N LEU A 63 -3.73 -5.75 3.62
CA LEU A 63 -2.39 -6.15 4.08
C LEU A 63 -1.30 -5.77 3.10
N ILE A 64 -1.37 -6.32 1.89
CA ILE A 64 -0.41 -6.04 0.82
C ILE A 64 -1.13 -6.01 -0.51
N SER A 65 -0.44 -5.50 -1.52
CA SER A 65 -0.83 -5.73 -2.91
C SER A 65 0.36 -6.33 -3.66
N SER A 66 0.05 -7.16 -4.65
CA SER A 66 1.04 -7.81 -5.49
C SER A 66 0.59 -7.74 -6.94
N ARG A 67 1.52 -7.95 -7.87
CA ARG A 67 1.23 -7.91 -9.31
C ARG A 67 1.96 -9.03 -10.02
N ASP A 68 1.30 -9.63 -11.01
CA ASP A 68 1.93 -10.64 -11.86
C ASP A 68 3.17 -10.08 -12.56
N ALA A 69 3.13 -8.81 -12.97
CA ALA A 69 4.23 -8.17 -13.67
C ALA A 69 5.45 -7.93 -12.79
N GLN A 70 5.28 -7.96 -11.47
CA GLN A 70 6.35 -7.71 -10.49
C GLN A 70 6.28 -8.73 -9.37
N PRO A 71 6.59 -10.02 -9.64
CA PRO A 71 6.37 -11.08 -8.65
C PRO A 71 7.29 -11.00 -7.45
N LYS A 72 8.41 -10.28 -7.56
CA LYS A 72 9.37 -10.15 -6.46
C LYS A 72 9.07 -8.97 -5.56
N LEU A 73 8.07 -8.17 -5.90
CA LEU A 73 7.74 -6.94 -5.19
C LEU A 73 6.32 -7.02 -4.62
N TYR A 74 6.21 -6.81 -3.31
CA TYR A 74 4.92 -6.57 -2.67
C TYR A 74 4.87 -5.14 -2.18
N ARG A 75 3.67 -4.58 -2.10
CA ARG A 75 3.46 -3.25 -1.52
C ARG A 75 2.75 -3.43 -0.20
N LEU A 76 3.47 -3.15 0.88
CA LEU A 76 2.99 -3.32 2.23
C LEU A 76 2.13 -2.12 2.63
N ARG A 77 0.97 -2.39 3.22
CA ARG A 77 0.08 -1.36 3.74
C ARG A 77 0.58 -0.95 5.12
N ILE A 78 1.19 0.21 5.21
CA ILE A 78 1.90 0.64 6.43
C ILE A 78 0.95 0.82 7.61
N GLY A 79 -0.26 1.29 7.36
CA GLY A 79 -1.22 1.54 8.44
C GLY A 79 -1.68 0.31 9.20
N THR A 80 -1.39 -0.90 8.70
CA THR A 80 -1.78 -2.14 9.37
C THR A 80 -0.68 -2.77 10.21
N LEU A 81 0.50 -2.15 10.27
CA LEU A 81 1.61 -2.68 11.05
C LEU A 81 1.43 -2.39 12.53
N ASP A 82 1.70 -3.40 13.36
CA ASP A 82 1.68 -3.24 14.80
C ASP A 82 3.03 -2.78 15.36
N THR A 83 4.10 -3.02 14.61
CA THR A 83 5.45 -2.65 15.03
C THR A 83 5.72 -1.20 14.66
N PRO A 84 6.24 -0.38 15.60
CA PRO A 84 6.60 0.99 15.28
C PRO A 84 7.66 1.08 14.18
N LEU A 85 7.56 2.11 13.35
CA LEU A 85 8.52 2.41 12.30
C LEU A 85 9.14 3.78 12.53
N ASP A 86 10.44 3.88 12.27
CA ASP A 86 11.15 5.16 12.30
C ASP A 86 11.00 5.93 10.99
N GLN A 87 10.71 5.21 9.91
CA GLN A 87 10.55 5.81 8.58
C GLN A 87 9.26 6.61 8.50
N LYS A 88 9.31 7.65 7.68
CA LYS A 88 8.15 8.50 7.39
C LYS A 88 7.89 8.50 5.88
N PRO A 89 6.67 8.85 5.45
CA PRO A 89 6.41 9.02 4.02
C PRO A 89 7.36 10.03 3.40
N THR A 90 7.76 9.76 2.17
CA THR A 90 8.75 10.60 1.45
C THR A 90 8.15 11.31 0.24
N MET A 91 6.97 10.89 -0.22
CA MET A 91 6.38 11.50 -1.41
C MET A 91 4.91 11.14 -1.56
N HIS A 92 4.23 11.90 -2.40
CA HIS A 92 2.87 11.61 -2.88
C HIS A 92 2.96 11.21 -4.35
N ILE A 93 2.31 10.13 -4.72
CA ILE A 93 2.20 9.72 -6.12
C ILE A 93 0.72 9.72 -6.54
N PHE A 94 0.49 9.82 -7.85
CA PHE A 94 -0.85 9.98 -8.41
C PHE A 94 -1.59 11.15 -7.78
N ALA A 95 -0.86 12.22 -7.47
CA ALA A 95 -1.44 13.41 -6.86
C ALA A 95 -2.45 14.09 -7.79
N ALA A 96 -2.34 13.90 -9.11
CA ALA A 96 -3.33 14.40 -10.06
C ALA A 96 -4.71 13.77 -9.86
N SER A 97 -4.77 12.60 -9.24
CA SER A 97 -6.01 11.88 -8.95
C SER A 97 -6.49 12.07 -7.52
N LYS A 98 -5.86 12.98 -6.77
CA LYS A 98 -6.20 13.27 -5.39
C LYS A 98 -7.69 13.57 -5.24
N ALA A 99 -8.29 13.11 -4.14
CA ALA A 99 -9.69 13.40 -3.84
C ALA A 99 -9.90 14.91 -3.70
N GLU A 100 -11.04 15.40 -4.17
CA GLU A 100 -11.34 16.84 -4.14
C GLU A 100 -11.39 17.38 -2.72
N TRP A 101 -11.81 16.57 -1.76
CA TRP A 101 -11.95 16.96 -0.36
C TRP A 101 -10.67 16.82 0.45
N GLU A 102 -9.59 16.32 -0.16
CA GLU A 102 -8.33 16.12 0.54
C GLU A 102 -7.38 17.28 0.28
N SER A 103 -6.69 17.74 1.33
CA SER A 103 -5.64 18.75 1.22
C SER A 103 -4.32 18.14 1.65
N ILE A 104 -3.30 18.26 0.81
CA ILE A 104 -1.95 17.84 1.18
C ILE A 104 -1.30 19.01 1.90
N CYS A 105 -1.00 18.81 3.19
CA CYS A 105 -0.53 19.88 4.08
C CYS A 105 0.94 19.69 4.48
N ASP A 106 1.73 18.99 3.68
CA ASP A 106 3.15 18.81 3.94
C ASP A 106 3.97 19.33 2.76
N ASP A 107 5.29 19.27 2.90
CA ASP A 107 6.23 19.77 1.89
C ASP A 107 6.83 18.63 1.04
N LEU A 108 6.25 17.44 1.12
CA LEU A 108 6.76 16.30 0.38
C LEU A 108 6.56 16.48 -1.12
N PRO A 109 7.46 15.95 -1.94
CA PRO A 109 7.27 15.96 -3.39
C PRO A 109 5.93 15.34 -3.79
N GLN A 110 5.27 15.96 -4.77
CA GLN A 110 4.00 15.50 -5.32
C GLN A 110 4.19 15.21 -6.79
N TYR A 111 3.94 13.97 -7.19
CA TYR A 111 4.04 13.56 -8.57
C TYR A 111 2.65 13.30 -9.13
N ASP A 112 2.38 13.79 -10.35
CA ASP A 112 1.07 13.59 -10.97
C ASP A 112 0.72 12.11 -11.10
N GLU A 113 1.71 11.29 -11.44
CA GLU A 113 1.60 9.83 -11.47
C GLU A 113 2.77 9.25 -10.67
N ARG A 114 3.77 8.68 -11.34
CA ARG A 114 4.98 8.17 -10.68
C ARG A 114 6.15 9.10 -10.95
N PRO A 115 7.15 9.11 -10.06
CA PRO A 115 8.36 9.89 -10.31
C PRO A 115 9.11 9.41 -11.53
#